data_053220dd8965ca2665ce0fc896c766c2
#
_entry.id   053220dd8965ca2665ce0fc896c766c2
#
_cell.length_a   1.000
_cell.length_b   1.000
_cell.length_c   1.000
_cell.angle_alpha   90.00
_cell.angle_beta   90.00
_cell.angle_gamma   90.00
#
_symmetry.space_group_name_H-M   'P 1'
#
loop_
_entity.id
_entity.type
_entity.pdbx_description
1 polymer ?
#
loop_
_entity_poly.entity_id
_entity_poly.type
_entity_poly.pdbx_seq_one_letter_code
_entity_poly.pdbx_strand_id
1 'polypeptide(L)'
;VVVSSCGFDSLLDYYGGNLKGYVQERYMLSMGEFVNNAAAVPWDYYELIACLAPRLVYVNAPVRDANFRWDSVDRIASAARPVFALHGSPENLLIRHPDCEHDFPDNERMEAYEWIARGLQWTSDPTRLPPKEPVR
;
A
#
# COMPACT_ATOMS: atom_id res chain seq x y z
N VAL A 1 -8.35 -7.82 -0.63
CA VAL A 1 -7.33 -7.21 -1.51
C VAL A 1 -7.06 -5.77 -1.08
N VAL A 2 -5.83 -5.33 -1.21
CA VAL A 2 -5.40 -3.94 -0.96
C VAL A 2 -4.60 -3.46 -2.15
N VAL A 3 -4.85 -2.24 -2.59
CA VAL A 3 -4.05 -1.55 -3.62
C VAL A 3 -3.61 -0.21 -3.04
N SER A 4 -2.31 0.08 -3.12
CA SER A 4 -1.73 1.37 -2.75
C SER A 4 -0.93 1.91 -3.93
N SER A 5 -1.15 3.16 -4.28
CA SER A 5 -0.36 3.87 -5.28
C SER A 5 0.22 5.12 -4.64
N CYS A 6 1.54 5.25 -4.66
CA CYS A 6 2.25 6.41 -4.10
C CYS A 6 1.77 6.75 -2.67
N GLY A 7 1.55 5.75 -1.83
CA GLY A 7 0.83 5.91 -0.57
C GLY A 7 1.70 5.95 0.67
N PHE A 8 2.93 5.46 0.61
CA PHE A 8 3.81 5.34 1.78
C PHE A 8 5.26 5.06 1.41
N ASP A 9 6.14 5.35 2.33
CA ASP A 9 7.46 4.76 2.57
C ASP A 9 7.64 4.59 4.10
N SER A 10 8.80 4.17 4.58
CA SER A 10 9.05 4.10 6.03
C SER A 10 8.92 5.49 6.66
N LEU A 11 8.31 5.56 7.84
CA LEU A 11 8.18 6.81 8.59
C LEU A 11 9.56 7.46 8.89
N LEU A 12 10.61 6.66 8.99
CA LEU A 12 11.98 7.15 9.17
C LEU A 12 12.59 7.71 7.88
N ASP A 13 12.14 7.22 6.72
CA ASP A 13 12.62 7.69 5.41
C ASP A 13 11.81 8.89 4.90
N TYR A 14 10.52 8.95 5.24
CA TYR A 14 9.62 10.01 4.82
C TYR A 14 10.17 11.39 5.20
N TYR A 15 10.62 12.15 4.20
CA TYR A 15 11.30 13.45 4.39
C TYR A 15 12.35 13.44 5.51
N GLY A 16 13.11 12.33 5.65
CA GLY A 16 14.13 12.17 6.70
C GLY A 16 13.54 12.08 8.11
N GLY A 17 12.36 11.48 8.25
CA GLY A 17 11.66 11.32 9.53
C GLY A 17 10.81 12.53 9.93
N ASN A 18 10.59 13.48 9.03
CA ASN A 18 9.71 14.62 9.27
C ASN A 18 8.26 14.27 8.94
N LEU A 19 7.49 13.91 9.94
CA LEU A 19 6.11 13.46 9.79
C LEU A 19 5.08 14.58 9.61
N LYS A 20 5.51 15.81 9.36
CA LYS A 20 4.62 16.97 9.24
C LYS A 20 3.54 16.81 8.16
N GLY A 21 3.85 16.08 7.08
CA GLY A 21 2.90 15.77 6.02
C GLY A 21 1.75 14.87 6.46
N TYR A 22 1.99 13.98 7.43
CA TYR A 22 0.95 13.11 7.99
C TYR A 22 0.04 13.83 8.99
N VAL A 23 0.54 14.88 9.68
CA VAL A 23 -0.19 15.60 10.73
C VAL A 23 -1.07 16.69 10.12
N GLN A 24 -2.02 16.29 9.30
CA GLN A 24 -3.03 17.16 8.72
C GLN A 24 -4.41 16.69 9.19
N GLU A 25 -5.36 17.61 9.32
CA GLU A 25 -6.72 17.32 9.78
C GLU A 25 -7.38 16.18 8.99
N ARG A 26 -7.09 16.10 7.70
CA ARG A 26 -7.61 15.05 6.79
C ARG A 26 -6.85 13.73 6.80
N TYR A 27 -5.75 13.62 7.55
CA TYR A 27 -4.93 12.40 7.62
C TYR A 27 -4.85 11.87 9.06
N MET A 28 -3.66 11.86 9.67
CA MET A 28 -3.41 11.25 10.98
C MET A 28 -3.02 12.31 12.00
N LEU A 29 -3.99 13.12 12.43
CA LEU A 29 -3.74 14.21 13.39
C LEU A 29 -3.09 13.72 14.69
N SER A 30 -3.40 12.49 15.13
CA SER A 30 -2.80 11.84 16.30
C SER A 30 -1.28 11.62 16.19
N MET A 31 -0.71 11.68 14.97
CA MET A 31 0.74 11.62 14.78
C MET A 31 1.47 12.92 15.20
N GLY A 32 0.74 13.93 15.65
CA GLY A 32 1.30 15.24 16.02
C GLY A 32 2.38 15.20 17.09
N GLU A 33 2.28 14.28 18.05
CA GLU A 33 3.27 14.05 19.09
C GLU A 33 4.62 13.51 18.56
N PHE A 34 4.61 12.87 17.36
CA PHE A 34 5.78 12.24 16.75
C PHE A 34 6.40 13.07 15.61
N VAL A 35 5.89 14.25 15.33
CA VAL A 35 6.26 15.07 14.15
C VAL A 35 7.77 15.26 13.97
N ASN A 36 8.50 15.38 15.07
CA ASN A 36 9.96 15.55 15.07
C ASN A 36 10.69 14.33 15.66
N ASN A 37 10.02 13.23 15.86
CA ASN A 37 10.59 12.00 16.42
C ASN A 37 9.90 10.75 15.86
N ALA A 38 10.08 10.52 14.56
CA ALA A 38 9.50 9.37 13.85
C ALA A 38 9.89 8.04 14.51
N ALA A 39 11.08 7.95 15.12
CA ALA A 39 11.54 6.74 15.80
C ALA A 39 10.73 6.39 17.08
N ALA A 40 9.95 7.31 17.61
CA ALA A 40 9.09 7.05 18.76
C ALA A 40 7.71 6.52 18.36
N VAL A 41 7.36 6.49 17.06
CA VAL A 41 6.13 5.86 16.59
C VAL A 41 6.24 4.36 16.85
N PRO A 42 5.24 3.73 17.53
CA PRO A 42 5.35 2.33 17.93
C PRO A 42 5.08 1.33 16.78
N TRP A 43 5.00 1.80 15.55
CA TRP A 43 4.80 1.00 14.33
C TRP A 43 5.39 1.74 13.12
N ASP A 44 5.65 0.99 12.04
CA ASP A 44 5.97 1.56 10.73
C ASP A 44 5.24 0.74 9.66
N TYR A 45 5.39 1.09 8.40
CA TYR A 45 4.80 0.35 7.28
C TYR A 45 5.33 -1.08 7.14
N TYR A 46 6.46 -1.43 7.77
CA TYR A 46 6.95 -2.81 7.88
C TYR A 46 5.91 -3.72 8.51
N GLU A 47 5.37 -3.33 9.67
CA GLU A 47 4.36 -4.07 10.39
C GLU A 47 3.01 -3.99 9.69
N LEU A 48 2.63 -2.80 9.19
CA LEU A 48 1.33 -2.60 8.55
C LEU A 48 1.18 -3.48 7.30
N ILE A 49 2.20 -3.53 6.43
CA ILE A 49 2.17 -4.38 5.23
C ILE A 49 2.19 -5.86 5.62
N ALA A 50 3.00 -6.25 6.62
CA ALA A 50 3.02 -7.63 7.10
C ALA A 50 1.65 -8.08 7.65
N CYS A 51 0.93 -7.22 8.38
CA CYS A 51 -0.41 -7.49 8.90
C CYS A 51 -1.47 -7.71 7.81
N LEU A 52 -1.19 -7.38 6.56
CA LEU A 52 -2.10 -7.63 5.45
C LEU A 52 -2.09 -9.10 4.97
N ALA A 53 -1.03 -9.86 5.30
CA ALA A 53 -0.96 -11.28 4.94
C ALA A 53 -2.16 -12.06 5.49
N PRO A 54 -2.70 -13.02 4.73
CA PRO A 54 -2.34 -13.50 3.40
C PRO A 54 -3.07 -12.79 2.23
N ARG A 55 -3.63 -11.62 2.46
CA ARG A 55 -4.42 -10.89 1.45
C ARG A 55 -3.56 -10.53 0.24
N LEU A 56 -4.21 -10.37 -0.92
CA LEU A 56 -3.57 -9.79 -2.09
C LEU A 56 -3.25 -8.30 -1.83
N VAL A 57 -1.99 -7.93 -2.00
CA VAL A 57 -1.49 -6.57 -1.84
C VAL A 57 -0.74 -6.16 -3.10
N TYR A 58 -1.17 -5.07 -3.71
CA TYR A 58 -0.53 -4.44 -4.86
C TYR A 58 -0.03 -3.05 -4.47
N VAL A 59 1.24 -2.77 -4.73
CA VAL A 59 1.83 -1.47 -4.43
C VAL A 59 2.50 -0.91 -5.67
N ASN A 60 2.06 0.28 -6.09
CA ASN A 60 2.71 1.10 -7.09
C ASN A 60 3.60 2.14 -6.38
N ALA A 61 4.91 2.03 -6.53
CA ALA A 61 5.92 2.89 -5.93
C ALA A 61 6.90 3.39 -7.02
N PRO A 62 6.56 4.48 -7.73
CA PRO A 62 7.33 4.97 -8.86
C PRO A 62 8.76 5.38 -8.49
N VAL A 63 9.72 5.17 -9.41
CA VAL A 63 11.14 5.43 -9.15
C VAL A 63 11.49 6.91 -9.06
N ARG A 64 10.66 7.81 -9.62
CA ARG A 64 10.84 9.27 -9.57
C ARG A 64 9.84 9.98 -8.67
N ASP A 65 9.15 9.24 -7.80
CA ASP A 65 8.24 9.85 -6.83
C ASP A 65 9.04 10.76 -5.87
N ALA A 66 8.68 12.05 -5.83
CA ALA A 66 9.32 13.02 -4.95
C ALA A 66 8.79 12.99 -3.51
N ASN A 67 7.66 12.31 -3.27
CA ASN A 67 7.03 12.24 -1.93
C ASN A 67 7.44 10.98 -1.18
N PHE A 68 7.52 9.83 -1.88
CA PHE A 68 7.79 8.54 -1.26
C PHE A 68 8.92 7.81 -1.98
N ARG A 69 9.83 7.26 -1.22
CA ARG A 69 11.02 6.59 -1.73
C ARG A 69 10.72 5.15 -2.10
N TRP A 70 10.83 4.81 -3.38
CA TRP A 70 10.63 3.45 -3.88
C TRP A 70 11.56 2.41 -3.22
N ASP A 71 12.83 2.78 -2.97
CA ASP A 71 13.80 1.88 -2.32
C ASP A 71 13.46 1.62 -0.84
N SER A 72 12.78 2.54 -0.17
CA SER A 72 12.21 2.34 1.15
C SER A 72 11.04 1.35 1.10
N VAL A 73 10.16 1.47 0.10
CA VAL A 73 9.07 0.50 -0.13
C VAL A 73 9.61 -0.90 -0.37
N ASP A 74 10.73 -1.05 -1.09
CA ASP A 74 11.39 -2.35 -1.29
C ASP A 74 11.90 -2.97 0.02
N ARG A 75 12.47 -2.15 0.91
CA ARG A 75 12.89 -2.63 2.25
C ARG A 75 11.68 -3.08 3.06
N ILE A 76 10.58 -2.34 3.03
CA ILE A 76 9.31 -2.71 3.67
C ILE A 76 8.81 -4.05 3.12
N ALA A 77 8.74 -4.19 1.80
CA ALA A 77 8.30 -5.42 1.15
C ALA A 77 9.19 -6.60 1.52
N SER A 78 10.50 -6.42 1.51
CA SER A 78 11.46 -7.46 1.88
C SER A 78 11.28 -7.95 3.31
N ALA A 79 10.98 -7.05 4.26
CA ALA A 79 10.70 -7.40 5.64
C ALA A 79 9.32 -8.07 5.81
N ALA A 80 8.32 -7.71 5.02
CA ALA A 80 6.98 -8.28 5.09
C ALA A 80 6.87 -9.67 4.42
N ARG A 81 7.65 -9.94 3.34
CA ARG A 81 7.58 -11.21 2.58
C ARG A 81 7.67 -12.49 3.42
N PRO A 82 8.53 -12.60 4.45
CA PRO A 82 8.56 -13.78 5.32
C PRO A 82 7.22 -14.08 5.98
N VAL A 83 6.45 -13.03 6.36
CA VAL A 83 5.12 -13.21 6.96
C VAL A 83 4.13 -13.76 5.93
N PHE A 84 4.14 -13.24 4.69
CA PHE A 84 3.34 -13.80 3.60
C PHE A 84 3.70 -15.26 3.32
N ALA A 85 5.00 -15.60 3.35
CA ALA A 85 5.47 -16.98 3.18
C ALA A 85 4.98 -17.91 4.30
N LEU A 86 4.98 -17.46 5.56
CA LEU A 86 4.43 -18.22 6.70
C LEU A 86 2.94 -18.53 6.52
N HIS A 87 2.20 -17.68 5.83
CA HIS A 87 0.79 -17.88 5.48
C HIS A 87 0.59 -18.65 4.15
N GLY A 88 1.65 -19.19 3.55
CA GLY A 88 1.59 -19.94 2.30
C GLY A 88 1.19 -19.11 1.08
N SER A 89 1.45 -17.80 1.11
CA SER A 89 1.02 -16.85 0.07
C SER A 89 2.10 -15.81 -0.31
N PRO A 90 3.36 -16.27 -0.55
CA PRO A 90 4.47 -15.34 -0.81
C PRO A 90 4.28 -14.47 -2.07
N GLU A 91 3.48 -14.96 -3.02
CA GLU A 91 3.13 -14.25 -4.26
C GLU A 91 2.05 -13.18 -4.09
N ASN A 92 1.42 -13.10 -2.91
CA ASN A 92 0.32 -12.16 -2.67
C ASN A 92 0.77 -10.72 -2.36
N LEU A 93 2.08 -10.48 -2.27
CA LEU A 93 2.67 -9.15 -2.14
C LEU A 93 3.41 -8.76 -3.43
N LEU A 94 2.80 -7.92 -4.25
CA LEU A 94 3.36 -7.43 -5.51
C LEU A 94 3.71 -5.94 -5.38
N ILE A 95 4.97 -5.62 -5.72
CA ILE A 95 5.46 -4.25 -5.79
C ILE A 95 5.82 -3.92 -7.23
N ARG A 96 5.44 -2.75 -7.69
CA ARG A 96 5.75 -2.19 -9.02
C ARG A 96 6.48 -0.87 -8.90
N HIS A 97 7.47 -0.67 -9.76
CA HIS A 97 8.30 0.55 -9.81
C HIS A 97 8.32 1.12 -11.23
N PRO A 98 7.19 1.71 -11.68
CA PRO A 98 7.19 2.37 -12.99
C PRO A 98 8.12 3.58 -13.01
N ASP A 99 8.69 3.85 -14.21
CA ASP A 99 9.54 5.02 -14.43
C ASP A 99 8.70 6.28 -14.66
N CYS A 100 8.07 6.76 -13.60
CA CYS A 100 7.27 7.99 -13.57
C CYS A 100 7.43 8.72 -12.24
N GLU A 101 6.85 9.90 -12.16
CA GLU A 101 6.73 10.70 -10.95
C GLU A 101 5.61 10.17 -10.03
N HIS A 102 5.09 11.01 -9.14
CA HIS A 102 3.97 10.66 -8.23
C HIS A 102 2.67 10.44 -9.02
N ASP A 103 2.56 9.28 -9.66
CA ASP A 103 1.44 8.95 -10.56
C ASP A 103 1.09 7.45 -10.48
N PHE A 104 -0.08 7.12 -11.01
CA PHE A 104 -0.56 5.76 -11.22
C PHE A 104 -0.81 5.53 -12.71
N PRO A 105 0.22 5.12 -13.48
CA PRO A 105 0.12 4.94 -14.91
C PRO A 105 -0.96 3.94 -15.31
N ASP A 106 -1.53 4.10 -16.49
CA ASP A 106 -2.66 3.30 -16.96
C ASP A 106 -2.37 1.79 -16.96
N ASN A 107 -1.17 1.37 -17.36
CA ASN A 107 -0.76 -0.04 -17.35
C ASN A 107 -0.73 -0.61 -15.93
N GLU A 108 -0.16 0.12 -14.96
CA GLU A 108 -0.12 -0.30 -13.55
C GLU A 108 -1.52 -0.32 -12.94
N ARG A 109 -2.35 0.68 -13.28
CA ARG A 109 -3.74 0.75 -12.82
C ARG A 109 -4.57 -0.40 -13.36
N MET A 110 -4.39 -0.79 -14.63
CA MET A 110 -5.09 -1.94 -15.20
C MET A 110 -4.68 -3.25 -14.53
N GLU A 111 -3.38 -3.45 -14.27
CA GLU A 111 -2.92 -4.62 -13.50
C GLU A 111 -3.51 -4.63 -12.08
N ALA A 112 -3.57 -3.48 -11.42
CA ALA A 112 -4.19 -3.37 -10.10
C ALA A 112 -5.69 -3.76 -10.13
N TYR A 113 -6.42 -3.42 -11.19
CA TYR A 113 -7.82 -3.85 -11.36
C TYR A 113 -7.93 -5.37 -11.51
N GLU A 114 -6.99 -6.02 -12.20
CA GLU A 114 -6.94 -7.48 -12.27
C GLU A 114 -6.69 -8.10 -10.90
N TRP A 115 -5.81 -7.49 -10.08
CA TRP A 115 -5.59 -7.91 -8.70
C TRP A 115 -6.83 -7.75 -7.83
N ILE A 116 -7.57 -6.65 -7.99
CA ILE A 116 -8.84 -6.43 -7.29
C ILE A 116 -9.86 -7.50 -7.71
N ALA A 117 -10.01 -7.73 -9.01
CA ALA A 117 -10.93 -8.74 -9.54
C ALA A 117 -10.62 -10.14 -9.00
N ARG A 118 -9.33 -10.52 -8.99
CA ARG A 118 -8.86 -11.79 -8.42
C ARG A 118 -9.16 -11.88 -6.91
N GLY A 119 -8.88 -10.83 -6.16
CA GLY A 119 -9.08 -10.82 -4.72
C GLY A 119 -10.55 -10.81 -4.29
N LEU A 120 -11.42 -10.26 -5.10
CA LEU A 120 -12.87 -10.27 -4.91
C LEU A 120 -13.55 -11.49 -5.56
N GLN A 121 -12.77 -12.36 -6.21
CA GLN A 121 -13.32 -13.45 -7.04
C GLN A 121 -14.34 -12.93 -8.07
N TRP A 122 -14.07 -11.72 -8.58
CA TRP A 122 -14.93 -11.07 -9.55
C TRP A 122 -14.96 -11.86 -10.86
N THR A 123 -16.14 -12.06 -11.40
CA THR A 123 -16.33 -12.60 -12.73
C THR A 123 -17.18 -11.62 -13.54
N SER A 124 -16.88 -11.48 -14.82
CA SER A 124 -17.69 -10.68 -15.74
C SER A 124 -19.06 -11.32 -16.06
N ASP A 125 -19.36 -12.47 -15.47
CA ASP A 125 -20.65 -13.14 -15.62
C ASP A 125 -21.73 -12.35 -14.86
N PRO A 126 -22.66 -11.68 -15.55
CA PRO A 126 -23.68 -10.85 -14.93
C PRO A 126 -24.66 -11.65 -14.07
N THR A 127 -24.69 -12.98 -14.20
CA THR A 127 -25.57 -13.86 -13.40
C THR A 127 -25.04 -14.09 -11.99
N ARG A 128 -23.76 -13.75 -11.73
CA ARG A 128 -23.09 -13.87 -10.42
C ARG A 128 -23.02 -12.56 -9.64
N LEU A 129 -23.59 -11.49 -10.16
CA LEU A 129 -23.72 -10.27 -9.37
C LEU A 129 -24.73 -10.49 -8.24
N PRO A 130 -24.43 -10.11 -6.99
CA PRO A 130 -25.44 -10.13 -5.95
C PRO A 130 -26.61 -9.24 -6.39
N PRO A 131 -27.85 -9.61 -6.02
CA PRO A 131 -29.00 -8.76 -6.33
C PRO A 131 -28.76 -7.35 -5.78
N LYS A 132 -29.05 -6.33 -6.59
CA LYS A 132 -28.97 -4.94 -6.12
C LYS A 132 -29.96 -4.77 -4.98
N GLU A 133 -29.45 -4.62 -3.76
CA GLU A 133 -30.32 -4.22 -2.67
C GLU A 133 -30.91 -2.83 -2.99
N PRO A 134 -32.19 -2.62 -2.77
CA PRO A 134 -32.80 -1.30 -2.93
C PRO A 134 -32.11 -0.32 -1.96
N VAL A 135 -31.59 0.77 -2.49
CA VAL A 135 -31.05 1.88 -1.68
C VAL A 135 -32.20 2.36 -0.78
N ARG A 136 -32.02 2.23 0.50
CA ARG A 136 -32.96 2.75 1.53
C ARG A 136 -32.68 4.22 1.79
#